data_39b1bbe9d9d1639078f1f13203cb0bf6
#
_entry.id   39b1bbe9d9d1639078f1f13203cb0bf6
#
_cell.length_a   1.000
_cell.length_b   1.000
_cell.length_c   1.000
_cell.angle_alpha   90.00
_cell.angle_beta   90.00
_cell.angle_gamma   90.00
#
_symmetry.space_group_name_H-M   'P 1'
#
loop_
_entity.id
_entity.type
_entity.pdbx_description
1 polymer ?
#
loop_
_entity_poly.entity_id
_entity_poly.type
_entity_poly.pdbx_seq_one_letter_code
_entity_poly.pdbx_strand_id
1 'polypeptide(L)'
;MSEFKLTRRQFLSGVAAAPLLAISATSAYAGLVEPGHYELSETDIFIRDLPGSFDGFRIVQVSDVHHSRIVSLAEVRRVVELAQSARPDLVALTGDYTTMYRRYIEPCAEALGALTAPEGVWAVLGNHDYYTDAQLTTRALERAHISVLGNANTLLRRGSEALQLAGVDDWSWGRTDWARAFHGLDHKRPSVLLSHQPRVLDHAETRGVSLILSGHTHGGQVRLPLIGSPARFISDEMKYERGLYERGGTQLYVSRGTGVIGLPVRLGSRPEVAVLRLRRAISL
;
A
#
# COMPACT_ATOMS: atom_id res chain seq x y z
N MET A 1 -42.61 7.95 38.83
CA MET A 1 -41.88 7.58 37.64
C MET A 1 -42.87 7.28 36.52
N SER A 2 -42.99 8.12 35.50
CA SER A 2 -43.91 7.86 34.38
C SER A 2 -43.30 6.79 33.47
N GLU A 3 -44.00 5.66 33.35
CA GLU A 3 -43.63 4.64 32.35
C GLU A 3 -43.81 5.20 30.94
N PHE A 4 -42.73 5.27 30.20
CA PHE A 4 -42.75 5.67 28.79
C PHE A 4 -43.33 4.50 27.98
N LYS A 5 -44.61 4.54 27.64
CA LYS A 5 -45.28 3.53 26.80
C LYS A 5 -45.27 3.98 25.33
N LEU A 6 -44.47 3.31 24.50
CA LEU A 6 -44.52 3.51 23.06
C LEU A 6 -45.83 3.00 22.48
N THR A 7 -46.49 3.81 21.67
CA THR A 7 -47.66 3.36 20.90
C THR A 7 -47.20 2.44 19.75
N ARG A 8 -48.07 1.52 19.31
CA ARG A 8 -47.79 0.63 18.15
C ARG A 8 -47.35 1.39 16.90
N ARG A 9 -47.95 2.58 16.66
CA ARG A 9 -47.57 3.45 15.53
C ARG A 9 -46.15 4.01 15.69
N GLN A 10 -45.78 4.47 16.88
CA GLN A 10 -44.42 4.95 17.16
C GLN A 10 -43.39 3.83 17.05
N PHE A 11 -43.70 2.63 17.50
CA PHE A 11 -42.83 1.46 17.33
C PHE A 11 -42.64 1.12 15.86
N LEU A 12 -43.71 1.01 15.07
CA LEU A 12 -43.62 0.71 13.63
C LEU A 12 -42.90 1.80 12.84
N SER A 13 -43.12 3.08 13.17
CA SER A 13 -42.39 4.20 12.56
C SER A 13 -40.92 4.15 12.91
N GLY A 14 -40.53 3.80 14.12
CA GLY A 14 -39.14 3.62 14.54
C GLY A 14 -38.46 2.48 13.81
N VAL A 15 -39.14 1.33 13.67
CA VAL A 15 -38.64 0.16 12.93
C VAL A 15 -38.39 0.50 11.44
N ALA A 16 -39.29 1.29 10.82
CA ALA A 16 -39.12 1.73 9.44
C ALA A 16 -38.01 2.80 9.24
N ALA A 17 -37.84 3.69 10.24
CA ALA A 17 -36.84 4.75 10.17
C ALA A 17 -35.41 4.27 10.52
N ALA A 18 -35.27 3.26 11.36
CA ALA A 18 -33.96 2.78 11.81
C ALA A 18 -33.00 2.36 10.68
N PRO A 19 -33.43 1.60 9.65
CA PRO A 19 -32.55 1.25 8.52
C PRO A 19 -32.07 2.48 7.74
N LEU A 20 -32.95 3.46 7.52
CA LEU A 20 -32.62 4.69 6.79
C LEU A 20 -31.59 5.53 7.55
N LEU A 21 -31.76 5.65 8.86
CA LEU A 21 -30.81 6.33 9.75
C LEU A 21 -29.44 5.59 9.76
N ALA A 22 -29.46 4.26 9.83
CA ALA A 22 -28.25 3.46 9.78
C ALA A 22 -27.49 3.63 8.46
N ILE A 23 -28.20 3.59 7.32
CA ILE A 23 -27.60 3.82 5.98
C ILE A 23 -27.02 5.24 5.91
N SER A 24 -27.75 6.25 6.35
CA SER A 24 -27.28 7.65 6.32
C SER A 24 -26.06 7.84 7.21
N ALA A 25 -26.04 7.30 8.41
CA ALA A 25 -24.90 7.37 9.33
C ALA A 25 -23.67 6.64 8.77
N THR A 26 -23.86 5.44 8.20
CA THR A 26 -22.79 4.67 7.56
C THR A 26 -22.22 5.42 6.36
N SER A 27 -23.07 6.01 5.51
CA SER A 27 -22.62 6.80 4.35
C SER A 27 -21.84 8.04 4.78
N ALA A 28 -22.32 8.75 5.81
CA ALA A 28 -21.60 9.90 6.37
C ALA A 28 -20.23 9.49 6.96
N TYR A 29 -20.19 8.39 7.71
CA TYR A 29 -18.94 7.85 8.24
C TYR A 29 -17.97 7.47 7.10
N ALA A 30 -18.44 6.77 6.08
CA ALA A 30 -17.64 6.32 4.95
C ALA A 30 -17.06 7.47 4.12
N GLY A 31 -17.78 8.60 4.01
CA GLY A 31 -17.33 9.76 3.23
C GLY A 31 -16.55 10.81 4.03
N LEU A 32 -16.87 10.98 5.31
CA LEU A 32 -16.37 12.11 6.10
C LEU A 32 -15.36 11.70 7.19
N VAL A 33 -15.37 10.45 7.63
CA VAL A 33 -14.56 10.01 8.77
C VAL A 33 -13.50 8.99 8.36
N GLU A 34 -13.90 7.88 7.78
CA GLU A 34 -12.96 6.78 7.52
C GLU A 34 -11.83 7.13 6.56
N PRO A 35 -12.02 7.93 5.47
CA PRO A 35 -10.92 8.32 4.58
C PRO A 35 -9.80 9.11 5.26
N GLY A 36 -10.11 9.86 6.33
CA GLY A 36 -9.14 10.59 7.14
C GLY A 36 -8.58 9.84 8.34
N HIS A 37 -9.04 8.61 8.58
CA HIS A 37 -8.66 7.80 9.74
C HIS A 37 -7.49 6.87 9.41
N TYR A 38 -6.30 7.46 9.24
CA TYR A 38 -5.07 6.74 8.93
C TYR A 38 -4.69 5.77 10.05
N GLU A 39 -4.28 4.56 9.65
CA GLU A 39 -3.81 3.50 10.53
C GLU A 39 -2.34 3.21 10.28
N LEU A 40 -1.55 3.13 11.34
CA LEU A 40 -0.22 2.56 11.32
C LEU A 40 -0.36 1.08 11.68
N SER A 41 -0.27 0.19 10.69
CA SER A 41 -0.34 -1.25 10.90
C SER A 41 1.06 -1.84 11.06
N GLU A 42 1.21 -2.88 11.90
CA GLU A 42 2.48 -3.60 12.02
C GLU A 42 2.27 -5.09 11.70
N THR A 43 3.19 -5.65 10.89
CA THR A 43 3.16 -7.08 10.51
C THR A 43 4.57 -7.64 10.56
N ASP A 44 4.77 -8.75 11.27
CA ASP A 44 6.02 -9.51 11.23
C ASP A 44 6.05 -10.39 9.97
N ILE A 45 7.16 -10.29 9.22
CA ILE A 45 7.41 -11.05 7.99
C ILE A 45 8.57 -12.01 8.25
N PHE A 46 8.28 -13.29 8.32
CA PHE A 46 9.28 -14.30 8.60
C PHE A 46 9.94 -14.76 7.30
N ILE A 47 11.22 -14.43 7.14
CA ILE A 47 12.02 -14.73 5.94
C ILE A 47 13.02 -15.83 6.26
N ARG A 48 13.03 -16.90 5.44
CA ARG A 48 14.04 -17.94 5.51
C ARG A 48 15.41 -17.36 5.11
N ASP A 49 16.45 -17.77 5.82
CA ASP A 49 17.84 -17.37 5.57
C ASP A 49 18.08 -15.84 5.61
N LEU A 50 17.19 -15.11 6.29
CA LEU A 50 17.38 -13.66 6.51
C LEU A 50 18.70 -13.45 7.27
N PRO A 51 19.61 -12.58 6.76
CA PRO A 51 20.86 -12.27 7.47
C PRO A 51 20.58 -11.65 8.84
N GLY A 52 21.44 -11.93 9.81
CA GLY A 52 21.24 -11.53 11.22
C GLY A 52 21.09 -10.02 11.42
N SER A 53 21.84 -9.23 10.64
CA SER A 53 21.78 -7.76 10.69
C SER A 53 20.45 -7.17 10.19
N PHE A 54 19.63 -7.98 9.53
CA PHE A 54 18.28 -7.60 9.06
C PHE A 54 17.15 -8.17 9.92
N ASP A 55 17.44 -8.92 11.00
CA ASP A 55 16.39 -9.31 11.95
C ASP A 55 15.91 -8.08 12.72
N GLY A 56 14.60 -7.85 12.70
CA GLY A 56 13.98 -6.62 13.22
C GLY A 56 13.96 -5.43 12.26
N PHE A 57 14.48 -5.59 11.02
CA PHE A 57 14.48 -4.53 9.99
C PHE A 57 13.08 -4.05 9.65
N ARG A 58 12.86 -2.74 9.72
CA ARG A 58 11.56 -2.09 9.56
C ARG A 58 11.44 -1.48 8.16
N ILE A 59 10.64 -2.10 7.30
CA ILE A 59 10.22 -1.50 6.04
C ILE A 59 8.90 -0.78 6.28
N VAL A 60 8.86 0.53 6.06
CA VAL A 60 7.62 1.30 6.08
C VAL A 60 7.13 1.47 4.65
N GLN A 61 5.97 0.87 4.37
CA GLN A 61 5.34 0.95 3.05
C GLN A 61 4.27 2.04 3.03
N VAL A 62 4.36 2.91 2.02
CA VAL A 62 3.33 3.88 1.63
C VAL A 62 2.94 3.61 0.19
N SER A 63 1.66 3.53 -0.09
CA SER A 63 1.11 3.22 -1.42
C SER A 63 -0.14 4.01 -1.71
N ASP A 64 -0.46 4.17 -2.99
CA ASP A 64 -1.75 4.68 -3.44
C ASP A 64 -2.12 6.00 -2.77
N VAL A 65 -1.21 6.97 -2.85
CA VAL A 65 -1.36 8.30 -2.24
C VAL A 65 -2.46 9.10 -2.92
N HIS A 66 -2.54 9.01 -4.27
CA HIS A 66 -3.56 9.65 -5.09
C HIS A 66 -3.76 11.14 -4.84
N HIS A 67 -2.66 11.89 -4.64
CA HIS A 67 -2.76 13.34 -4.51
C HIS A 67 -3.55 13.95 -5.68
N SER A 68 -4.61 14.70 -5.35
CA SER A 68 -5.60 15.18 -6.31
C SER A 68 -6.43 16.32 -5.71
N ARG A 69 -7.56 16.63 -6.33
CA ARG A 69 -8.58 17.51 -5.72
C ARG A 69 -9.23 16.92 -4.47
N ILE A 70 -9.23 15.58 -4.37
CA ILE A 70 -9.88 14.83 -3.28
C ILE A 70 -8.89 14.64 -2.14
N VAL A 71 -7.70 14.13 -2.45
CA VAL A 71 -6.62 13.94 -1.48
C VAL A 71 -5.71 15.16 -1.51
N SER A 72 -5.80 15.96 -0.47
CA SER A 72 -5.06 17.22 -0.33
C SER A 72 -3.57 17.01 -0.03
N LEU A 73 -2.74 18.04 -0.29
CA LEU A 73 -1.33 18.02 0.09
C LEU A 73 -1.12 17.91 1.61
N ALA A 74 -2.06 18.46 2.40
CA ALA A 74 -2.02 18.33 3.86
C ALA A 74 -2.17 16.86 4.31
N GLU A 75 -3.02 16.09 3.63
CA GLU A 75 -3.16 14.66 3.88
C GLU A 75 -1.90 13.88 3.49
N VAL A 76 -1.26 14.23 2.36
CA VAL A 76 0.03 13.63 1.97
C VAL A 76 1.09 13.89 3.05
N ARG A 77 1.20 15.12 3.55
CA ARG A 77 2.13 15.46 4.64
C ARG A 77 1.84 14.68 5.92
N ARG A 78 0.57 14.51 6.26
CA ARG A 78 0.17 13.68 7.42
C ARG A 78 0.59 12.21 7.26
N VAL A 79 0.47 11.66 6.05
CA VAL A 79 0.97 10.30 5.73
C VAL A 79 2.49 10.23 5.92
N VAL A 80 3.23 11.25 5.45
CA VAL A 80 4.68 11.35 5.65
C VAL A 80 5.06 11.39 7.13
N GLU A 81 4.39 12.22 7.93
CA GLU A 81 4.60 12.31 9.38
C GLU A 81 4.34 10.96 10.06
N LEU A 82 3.24 10.28 9.69
CA LEU A 82 2.90 8.98 10.22
C LEU A 82 3.94 7.91 9.84
N ALA A 83 4.37 7.88 8.58
CA ALA A 83 5.39 6.96 8.11
C ALA A 83 6.73 7.19 8.83
N GLN A 84 7.13 8.46 9.01
CA GLN A 84 8.37 8.82 9.69
C GLN A 84 8.33 8.48 11.18
N SER A 85 7.15 8.59 11.82
CA SER A 85 6.96 8.24 13.25
C SER A 85 7.24 6.75 13.53
N ALA A 86 7.10 5.89 12.52
CA ALA A 86 7.39 4.47 12.59
C ALA A 86 8.90 4.14 12.65
N ARG A 87 9.77 5.16 12.50
CA ARG A 87 11.24 5.00 12.48
C ARG A 87 11.69 3.91 11.50
N PRO A 88 11.48 4.12 10.18
CA PRO A 88 11.84 3.14 9.17
C PRO A 88 13.36 2.91 9.08
N ASP A 89 13.78 1.68 8.82
CA ASP A 89 15.10 1.38 8.28
C ASP A 89 15.14 1.61 6.77
N LEU A 90 14.01 1.38 6.09
CA LEU A 90 13.78 1.60 4.67
C LEU A 90 12.33 2.06 4.46
N VAL A 91 12.11 3.02 3.56
CA VAL A 91 10.78 3.37 3.07
C VAL A 91 10.56 2.80 1.68
N ALA A 92 9.44 2.09 1.50
CA ALA A 92 9.01 1.53 0.23
C ALA A 92 7.75 2.25 -0.28
N LEU A 93 7.87 2.93 -1.41
CA LEU A 93 6.76 3.62 -2.09
C LEU A 93 6.29 2.76 -3.26
N THR A 94 5.09 2.21 -3.18
CA THR A 94 4.62 1.20 -4.13
C THR A 94 3.63 1.72 -5.16
N GLY A 95 3.80 3.00 -5.60
CA GLY A 95 3.12 3.58 -6.76
C GLY A 95 1.83 4.32 -6.45
N ASP A 96 1.24 4.87 -7.52
CA ASP A 96 0.00 5.66 -7.54
C ASP A 96 0.08 6.92 -6.67
N TYR A 97 1.07 7.78 -6.96
CA TYR A 97 1.31 9.04 -6.23
C TYR A 97 0.26 10.08 -6.52
N THR A 98 -0.24 10.11 -7.78
CA THR A 98 -1.27 11.05 -8.22
C THR A 98 -2.37 10.35 -9.01
N THR A 99 -3.56 10.97 -9.11
CA THR A 99 -4.69 10.32 -9.79
C THR A 99 -4.73 10.59 -11.29
N MET A 100 -4.58 11.86 -11.76
CA MET A 100 -4.92 12.18 -13.16
C MET A 100 -4.25 13.43 -13.74
N TYR A 101 -3.76 14.38 -12.95
CA TYR A 101 -3.29 15.67 -13.46
C TYR A 101 -1.85 15.96 -13.06
N ARG A 102 -1.02 16.34 -14.04
CA ARG A 102 0.42 16.64 -13.89
C ARG A 102 0.73 17.67 -12.78
N ARG A 103 -0.17 18.64 -12.54
CA ARG A 103 0.01 19.68 -11.51
C ARG A 103 0.14 19.14 -10.08
N TYR A 104 -0.27 17.89 -9.86
CA TYR A 104 -0.17 17.23 -8.54
C TYR A 104 1.12 16.46 -8.34
N ILE A 105 1.89 16.19 -9.41
CA ILE A 105 3.09 15.35 -9.36
C ILE A 105 4.18 16.01 -8.50
N GLU A 106 4.62 17.21 -8.86
CA GLU A 106 5.73 17.88 -8.16
C GLU A 106 5.42 18.16 -6.69
N PRO A 107 4.24 18.72 -6.33
CA PRO A 107 3.90 18.92 -4.92
C PRO A 107 3.83 17.62 -4.11
N CYS A 108 3.36 16.52 -4.73
CA CYS A 108 3.32 15.21 -4.08
C CYS A 108 4.74 14.68 -3.84
N ALA A 109 5.58 14.69 -4.87
CA ALA A 109 6.97 14.23 -4.78
C ALA A 109 7.78 15.04 -3.76
N GLU A 110 7.61 16.38 -3.74
CA GLU A 110 8.24 17.26 -2.77
C GLU A 110 7.83 16.90 -1.33
N ALA A 111 6.53 16.68 -1.08
CA ALA A 111 6.05 16.26 0.23
C ALA A 111 6.60 14.88 0.65
N LEU A 112 6.62 13.91 -0.27
CA LEU A 112 7.19 12.57 -0.03
C LEU A 112 8.71 12.63 0.18
N GLY A 113 9.41 13.61 -0.39
CA GLY A 113 10.84 13.83 -0.21
C GLY A 113 11.26 14.18 1.23
N ALA A 114 10.31 14.48 2.12
CA ALA A 114 10.58 14.62 3.55
C ALA A 114 10.73 13.27 4.27
N LEU A 115 10.44 12.15 3.60
CA LEU A 115 10.70 10.81 4.13
C LEU A 115 12.21 10.53 4.13
N THR A 116 12.69 9.96 5.22
CA THR A 116 14.10 9.57 5.37
C THR A 116 14.20 8.20 6.05
N ALA A 117 15.18 7.42 5.64
CA ALA A 117 15.52 6.16 6.28
C ALA A 117 17.01 5.84 6.07
N PRO A 118 17.67 5.10 6.98
CA PRO A 118 19.09 4.73 6.83
C PRO A 118 19.41 4.01 5.52
N GLU A 119 18.53 3.10 5.06
CA GLU A 119 18.68 2.36 3.81
C GLU A 119 17.95 3.03 2.63
N GLY A 120 17.51 4.29 2.80
CA GLY A 120 16.92 5.11 1.76
C GLY A 120 15.41 4.97 1.58
N VAL A 121 14.92 5.75 0.61
CA VAL A 121 13.53 5.77 0.15
C VAL A 121 13.49 5.25 -1.28
N TRP A 122 12.76 4.17 -1.49
CA TRP A 122 12.72 3.45 -2.77
C TRP A 122 11.32 3.39 -3.32
N ALA A 123 11.17 3.59 -4.61
CA ALA A 123 9.89 3.74 -5.28
C ALA A 123 9.77 2.86 -6.51
N VAL A 124 8.54 2.42 -6.80
CA VAL A 124 8.11 1.96 -8.12
C VAL A 124 6.91 2.78 -8.57
N LEU A 125 6.60 2.79 -9.85
CA LEU A 125 5.43 3.48 -10.38
C LEU A 125 4.21 2.57 -10.38
N GLY A 126 3.02 3.18 -10.28
CA GLY A 126 1.74 2.52 -10.48
C GLY A 126 1.04 2.98 -11.76
N ASN A 127 -0.09 2.38 -12.07
CA ASN A 127 -0.84 2.64 -13.31
C ASN A 127 -1.32 4.10 -13.41
N HIS A 128 -1.67 4.73 -12.31
CA HIS A 128 -2.07 6.15 -12.33
C HIS A 128 -0.90 7.09 -12.60
N ASP A 129 0.31 6.72 -12.24
CA ASP A 129 1.51 7.49 -12.58
C ASP A 129 1.75 7.45 -14.09
N TYR A 130 1.47 6.31 -14.74
CA TYR A 130 1.48 6.16 -16.21
C TYR A 130 0.37 6.97 -16.88
N TYR A 131 -0.87 6.93 -16.37
CA TYR A 131 -1.97 7.75 -16.89
C TYR A 131 -1.69 9.24 -16.80
N THR A 132 -0.96 9.66 -15.76
CA THR A 132 -0.68 11.06 -15.54
C THR A 132 0.53 11.52 -16.35
N ASP A 133 1.71 11.03 -16.05
CA ASP A 133 2.98 11.21 -16.76
C ASP A 133 4.11 10.48 -16.01
N ALA A 134 4.41 9.25 -16.41
CA ALA A 134 5.41 8.42 -15.76
C ALA A 134 6.81 9.06 -15.73
N GLN A 135 7.20 9.73 -16.83
CA GLN A 135 8.52 10.38 -16.92
C GLN A 135 8.63 11.58 -15.97
N LEU A 136 7.58 12.40 -15.90
CA LEU A 136 7.56 13.55 -14.99
C LEU A 136 7.55 13.06 -13.54
N THR A 137 6.75 12.01 -13.23
CA THR A 137 6.68 11.39 -11.90
C THR A 137 8.05 10.86 -11.49
N THR A 138 8.73 10.08 -12.33
CA THR A 138 10.09 9.59 -12.06
C THR A 138 11.04 10.74 -11.75
N ARG A 139 11.12 11.74 -12.63
CA ARG A 139 12.02 12.90 -12.42
C ARG A 139 11.69 13.70 -11.16
N ALA A 140 10.41 13.83 -10.81
CA ALA A 140 9.99 14.55 -9.61
C ALA A 140 10.40 13.79 -8.34
N LEU A 141 10.21 12.47 -8.32
CA LEU A 141 10.65 11.61 -7.21
C LEU A 141 12.17 11.63 -7.04
N GLU A 142 12.93 11.50 -8.14
CA GLU A 142 14.40 11.54 -8.10
C GLU A 142 14.93 12.91 -7.62
N ARG A 143 14.33 14.02 -8.05
CA ARG A 143 14.66 15.37 -7.52
C ARG A 143 14.35 15.51 -6.03
N ALA A 144 13.38 14.76 -5.53
CA ALA A 144 13.02 14.68 -4.11
C ALA A 144 13.87 13.63 -3.35
N HIS A 145 14.98 13.17 -3.92
CA HIS A 145 15.90 12.16 -3.33
C HIS A 145 15.25 10.79 -3.08
N ILE A 146 14.27 10.43 -3.87
CA ILE A 146 13.61 9.11 -3.85
C ILE A 146 14.14 8.29 -5.04
N SER A 147 14.70 7.14 -4.76
CA SER A 147 15.27 6.25 -5.78
C SER A 147 14.17 5.42 -6.45
N VAL A 148 14.03 5.54 -7.78
CA VAL A 148 13.01 4.80 -8.54
C VAL A 148 13.59 3.52 -9.13
N LEU A 149 12.99 2.37 -8.80
CA LEU A 149 13.37 1.04 -9.29
C LEU A 149 12.44 0.59 -10.43
N GLY A 150 12.57 1.22 -11.59
CA GLY A 150 11.89 0.78 -12.81
C GLY A 150 12.64 -0.36 -13.50
N ASN A 151 12.29 -1.63 -13.23
CA ASN A 151 13.03 -2.81 -13.70
C ASN A 151 14.51 -2.76 -13.29
N ALA A 152 14.78 -2.50 -12.03
CA ALA A 152 16.12 -2.35 -11.47
C ALA A 152 16.23 -3.00 -10.11
N ASN A 153 17.46 -3.18 -9.63
CA ASN A 153 17.71 -3.71 -8.31
C ASN A 153 18.94 -3.06 -7.65
N THR A 154 19.07 -3.31 -6.36
CA THR A 154 20.21 -2.89 -5.55
C THR A 154 20.43 -3.88 -4.40
N LEU A 155 21.59 -3.73 -3.75
CA LEU A 155 21.94 -4.47 -2.54
C LEU A 155 21.94 -3.51 -1.35
N LEU A 156 21.10 -3.78 -0.37
CA LEU A 156 21.15 -3.14 0.95
C LEU A 156 22.22 -3.86 1.76
N ARG A 157 23.23 -3.12 2.26
CA ARG A 157 24.38 -3.71 2.94
C ARG A 157 24.45 -3.28 4.40
N ARG A 158 24.56 -4.27 5.29
CA ARG A 158 24.83 -4.07 6.72
C ARG A 158 26.07 -4.88 7.12
N GLY A 159 27.23 -4.22 7.18
CA GLY A 159 28.50 -4.89 7.35
C GLY A 159 28.82 -5.81 6.17
N SER A 160 29.09 -7.09 6.45
CA SER A 160 29.33 -8.11 5.43
C SER A 160 28.06 -8.76 4.86
N GLU A 161 26.90 -8.49 5.48
CA GLU A 161 25.61 -9.06 5.10
C GLU A 161 24.87 -8.17 4.10
N ALA A 162 23.98 -8.77 3.30
CA ALA A 162 23.19 -8.03 2.33
C ALA A 162 21.78 -8.62 2.16
N LEU A 163 20.81 -7.73 1.95
CA LEU A 163 19.44 -8.02 1.51
C LEU A 163 19.28 -7.43 0.10
N GLN A 164 18.68 -8.20 -0.80
CA GLN A 164 18.42 -7.77 -2.17
C GLN A 164 17.11 -6.99 -2.24
N LEU A 165 17.12 -5.84 -2.91
CA LEU A 165 15.94 -5.04 -3.19
C LEU A 165 15.80 -4.89 -4.70
N ALA A 166 14.66 -5.28 -5.25
CA ALA A 166 14.33 -5.11 -6.66
C ALA A 166 13.02 -4.35 -6.82
N GLY A 167 12.83 -3.71 -7.96
CA GLY A 167 11.58 -3.10 -8.36
C GLY A 167 11.26 -3.42 -9.81
N VAL A 168 10.00 -3.69 -10.08
CA VAL A 168 9.50 -3.86 -11.44
C VAL A 168 8.62 -2.70 -11.84
N ASP A 169 8.59 -2.45 -13.13
CA ASP A 169 7.70 -1.47 -13.73
C ASP A 169 6.23 -1.92 -13.63
N ASP A 170 5.32 -0.98 -13.84
CA ASP A 170 3.89 -1.26 -13.79
C ASP A 170 3.50 -2.38 -14.76
N TRP A 171 2.78 -3.37 -14.25
CA TRP A 171 2.39 -4.55 -15.00
C TRP A 171 1.41 -4.26 -16.16
N SER A 172 0.52 -3.29 -15.96
CA SER A 172 -0.57 -3.03 -16.90
C SER A 172 -0.22 -1.96 -17.93
N TRP A 173 0.53 -0.94 -17.55
CA TRP A 173 0.81 0.25 -18.36
C TRP A 173 2.29 0.51 -18.58
N GLY A 174 3.14 -0.03 -17.73
CA GLY A 174 4.58 -0.01 -17.88
C GLY A 174 5.07 -1.15 -18.77
N ARG A 175 6.34 -1.42 -18.63
CA ARG A 175 7.01 -2.50 -19.35
C ARG A 175 7.82 -3.35 -18.40
N THR A 176 7.14 -4.25 -17.70
CA THR A 176 7.80 -5.17 -16.77
C THR A 176 8.87 -6.01 -17.49
N ASP A 177 10.12 -5.87 -17.07
CA ASP A 177 11.27 -6.61 -17.55
C ASP A 177 11.95 -7.36 -16.39
N TRP A 178 11.54 -8.62 -16.21
CA TRP A 178 12.04 -9.47 -15.15
C TRP A 178 13.52 -9.74 -15.23
N ALA A 179 14.03 -9.93 -16.45
CA ALA A 179 15.45 -10.22 -16.67
C ALA A 179 16.31 -9.05 -16.20
N ARG A 180 15.89 -7.83 -16.48
CA ARG A 180 16.57 -6.61 -16.04
C ARG A 180 16.41 -6.38 -14.54
N ALA A 181 15.19 -6.53 -14.01
CA ALA A 181 14.90 -6.36 -12.59
C ALA A 181 15.73 -7.29 -11.69
N PHE A 182 15.99 -8.52 -12.15
CA PHE A 182 16.72 -9.52 -11.39
C PHE A 182 18.17 -9.72 -11.88
N HIS A 183 18.66 -8.88 -12.79
CA HIS A 183 20.01 -9.02 -13.32
C HIS A 183 21.06 -8.97 -12.20
N GLY A 184 21.89 -10.01 -12.10
CA GLY A 184 22.98 -10.09 -11.12
C GLY A 184 22.57 -10.39 -9.69
N LEU A 185 21.27 -10.64 -9.42
CA LEU A 185 20.82 -11.09 -8.10
C LEU A 185 21.14 -12.58 -7.87
N ASP A 186 21.49 -12.90 -6.64
CA ASP A 186 21.73 -14.26 -6.18
C ASP A 186 20.42 -14.89 -5.67
N HIS A 187 19.91 -15.89 -6.37
CA HIS A 187 18.66 -16.58 -6.01
C HIS A 187 18.71 -17.30 -4.65
N LYS A 188 19.89 -17.46 -4.06
CA LYS A 188 20.04 -18.06 -2.72
C LYS A 188 19.92 -17.01 -1.60
N ARG A 189 19.92 -15.74 -1.93
CA ARG A 189 19.82 -14.65 -0.94
C ARG A 189 18.40 -14.15 -0.84
N PRO A 190 17.94 -13.82 0.36
CA PRO A 190 16.65 -13.17 0.55
C PRO A 190 16.53 -11.90 -0.27
N SER A 191 15.36 -11.69 -0.84
CA SER A 191 15.06 -10.53 -1.67
C SER A 191 13.69 -9.96 -1.37
N VAL A 192 13.58 -8.63 -1.48
CA VAL A 192 12.32 -7.88 -1.43
C VAL A 192 12.08 -7.31 -2.81
N LEU A 193 10.87 -7.49 -3.33
CA LEU A 193 10.43 -6.95 -4.62
C LEU A 193 9.36 -5.88 -4.38
N LEU A 194 9.55 -4.70 -4.94
CA LEU A 194 8.53 -3.67 -5.05
C LEU A 194 7.79 -3.83 -6.37
N SER A 195 6.47 -3.91 -6.29
CA SER A 195 5.58 -3.95 -7.46
C SER A 195 4.25 -3.30 -7.10
N HIS A 196 3.72 -2.46 -7.98
CA HIS A 196 2.43 -1.83 -7.71
C HIS A 196 1.31 -2.86 -7.68
N GLN A 197 1.17 -3.70 -8.72
CA GLN A 197 0.10 -4.69 -8.79
C GLN A 197 0.44 -5.98 -8.03
N PRO A 198 -0.47 -6.48 -7.17
CA PRO A 198 -0.24 -7.69 -6.38
C PRO A 198 -0.29 -9.00 -7.19
N ARG A 199 -0.90 -9.00 -8.37
CA ARG A 199 -0.94 -10.17 -9.27
C ARG A 199 0.43 -10.62 -9.74
N VAL A 200 1.44 -9.81 -9.57
CA VAL A 200 2.83 -10.18 -9.82
C VAL A 200 3.26 -11.43 -9.04
N LEU A 201 2.61 -11.77 -7.93
CA LEU A 201 2.87 -12.99 -7.18
C LEU A 201 2.72 -14.24 -8.06
N ASP A 202 1.79 -14.24 -9.00
CA ASP A 202 1.57 -15.36 -9.92
C ASP A 202 2.78 -15.61 -10.85
N HIS A 203 3.67 -14.62 -11.00
CA HIS A 203 4.88 -14.69 -11.81
C HIS A 203 6.17 -14.71 -10.98
N ALA A 204 6.20 -13.99 -9.88
CA ALA A 204 7.41 -13.80 -9.07
C ALA A 204 7.81 -15.05 -8.27
N GLU A 205 6.88 -15.93 -7.95
CA GLU A 205 7.14 -17.14 -7.18
C GLU A 205 8.22 -18.06 -7.81
N THR A 206 8.30 -18.06 -9.14
CA THR A 206 9.31 -18.84 -9.88
C THR A 206 10.71 -18.24 -9.82
N ARG A 207 10.85 -17.04 -9.25
CA ARG A 207 12.10 -16.28 -9.21
C ARG A 207 12.77 -16.27 -7.84
N GLY A 208 12.20 -16.97 -6.85
CA GLY A 208 12.78 -17.08 -5.50
C GLY A 208 12.73 -15.79 -4.68
N VAL A 209 11.79 -14.90 -4.97
CA VAL A 209 11.57 -13.69 -4.17
C VAL A 209 11.02 -14.05 -2.79
N SER A 210 11.62 -13.50 -1.71
CA SER A 210 11.18 -13.79 -0.35
C SER A 210 9.94 -13.00 0.06
N LEU A 211 9.87 -11.72 -0.35
CA LEU A 211 8.78 -10.82 -0.01
C LEU A 211 8.48 -9.88 -1.19
N ILE A 212 7.21 -9.73 -1.51
CA ILE A 212 6.69 -8.74 -2.47
C ILE A 212 5.90 -7.70 -1.69
N LEU A 213 6.08 -6.42 -2.03
CA LEU A 213 5.30 -5.30 -1.50
C LEU A 213 4.47 -4.69 -2.61
N SER A 214 3.16 -4.65 -2.43
CA SER A 214 2.22 -4.13 -3.44
C SER A 214 1.13 -3.24 -2.83
N GLY A 215 0.48 -2.45 -3.69
CA GLY A 215 -0.70 -1.65 -3.39
C GLY A 215 -1.85 -1.94 -4.35
N HIS A 216 -2.29 -0.92 -5.09
CA HIS A 216 -3.24 -0.98 -6.20
C HIS A 216 -4.70 -1.24 -5.84
N THR A 217 -4.97 -2.13 -4.90
CA THR A 217 -6.34 -2.62 -4.62
C THR A 217 -7.11 -1.76 -3.63
N HIS A 218 -6.44 -0.84 -2.94
CA HIS A 218 -7.00 -0.04 -1.84
C HIS A 218 -7.68 -0.88 -0.73
N GLY A 219 -7.33 -2.17 -0.62
CA GLY A 219 -8.03 -3.11 0.24
C GLY A 219 -9.52 -3.25 -0.10
N GLY A 220 -9.87 -2.99 -1.37
CA GLY A 220 -11.24 -2.95 -1.87
C GLY A 220 -12.00 -1.66 -1.57
N GLN A 221 -11.37 -0.67 -0.95
CA GLN A 221 -11.87 0.67 -0.58
C GLN A 221 -13.23 0.69 0.17
N VAL A 222 -14.23 -0.06 -0.30
CA VAL A 222 -15.53 -0.27 0.36
C VAL A 222 -15.71 -1.76 0.60
N ARG A 223 -15.88 -2.13 1.88
CA ARG A 223 -16.06 -3.52 2.33
C ARG A 223 -17.30 -3.62 3.20
N LEU A 224 -18.20 -4.48 2.80
CA LEU A 224 -19.43 -4.75 3.55
C LEU A 224 -19.19 -5.88 4.55
N PRO A 225 -19.82 -5.84 5.73
CA PRO A 225 -19.77 -6.95 6.67
C PRO A 225 -20.20 -8.26 5.99
N LEU A 226 -19.54 -9.37 6.30
CA LEU A 226 -19.79 -10.72 5.79
C LEU A 226 -19.53 -10.91 4.28
N ILE A 227 -19.66 -9.88 3.44
CA ILE A 227 -19.51 -9.96 1.98
C ILE A 227 -18.08 -9.62 1.55
N GLY A 228 -17.39 -8.73 2.27
CA GLY A 228 -16.11 -8.17 1.86
C GLY A 228 -16.27 -7.07 0.81
N SER A 229 -15.26 -6.87 -0.03
CA SER A 229 -15.36 -5.89 -1.11
C SER A 229 -16.20 -6.42 -2.27
N PRO A 230 -17.22 -5.67 -2.74
CA PRO A 230 -17.95 -6.01 -3.96
C PRO A 230 -17.06 -6.06 -5.21
N ALA A 231 -15.96 -5.28 -5.25
CA ALA A 231 -15.03 -5.24 -6.37
C ALA A 231 -14.41 -6.61 -6.70
N ARG A 232 -14.26 -7.49 -5.70
CA ARG A 232 -13.72 -8.86 -5.89
C ARG A 232 -14.55 -9.74 -6.83
N PHE A 233 -15.81 -9.40 -7.05
CA PHE A 233 -16.71 -10.16 -7.92
C PHE A 233 -16.70 -9.67 -9.37
N ILE A 234 -16.05 -8.54 -9.63
CA ILE A 234 -16.05 -7.91 -10.95
C ILE A 234 -14.66 -7.66 -11.52
N SER A 235 -13.60 -7.92 -10.74
CA SER A 235 -12.23 -7.72 -11.20
C SER A 235 -11.27 -8.77 -10.62
N ASP A 236 -10.51 -9.41 -11.50
CA ASP A 236 -9.43 -10.34 -11.14
C ASP A 236 -8.27 -9.63 -10.43
N GLU A 237 -8.15 -8.30 -10.58
CA GLU A 237 -7.16 -7.49 -9.86
C GLU A 237 -7.33 -7.59 -8.34
N MET A 238 -8.56 -7.92 -7.88
CA MET A 238 -8.91 -8.06 -6.48
C MET A 238 -8.62 -9.46 -5.91
N LYS A 239 -7.89 -10.33 -6.65
CA LYS A 239 -7.48 -11.65 -6.17
C LYS A 239 -6.70 -11.58 -4.85
N TYR A 240 -5.82 -10.59 -4.75
CA TYR A 240 -5.04 -10.27 -3.56
C TYR A 240 -5.43 -8.88 -3.07
N GLU A 241 -6.42 -8.82 -2.19
CA GLU A 241 -7.03 -7.54 -1.81
C GLU A 241 -6.22 -6.73 -0.82
N ARG A 242 -5.74 -7.36 0.27
CA ARG A 242 -5.01 -6.68 1.36
C ARG A 242 -4.37 -7.68 2.32
N GLY A 243 -3.32 -7.23 3.01
CA GLY A 243 -2.63 -8.01 4.03
C GLY A 243 -1.65 -9.02 3.44
N LEU A 244 -1.32 -10.02 4.23
CA LEU A 244 -0.27 -10.98 3.91
C LEU A 244 -0.85 -12.21 3.21
N TYR A 245 -0.22 -12.59 2.10
CA TYR A 245 -0.45 -13.82 1.34
C TYR A 245 0.86 -14.58 1.22
N GLU A 246 0.77 -15.86 0.97
CA GLU A 246 1.93 -16.72 0.66
C GLU A 246 1.59 -17.67 -0.46
N ARG A 247 2.56 -17.86 -1.37
CA ARG A 247 2.48 -18.83 -2.45
C ARG A 247 3.86 -19.34 -2.84
N GLY A 248 4.07 -20.66 -2.80
CA GLY A 248 5.33 -21.27 -3.23
C GLY A 248 6.56 -20.77 -2.46
N GLY A 249 6.41 -20.37 -1.19
CA GLY A 249 7.48 -19.81 -0.37
C GLY A 249 7.74 -18.33 -0.57
N THR A 250 7.04 -17.67 -1.51
CA THR A 250 7.04 -16.21 -1.70
C THR A 250 5.92 -15.58 -0.90
N GLN A 251 6.23 -14.61 -0.07
CA GLN A 251 5.24 -13.81 0.65
C GLN A 251 4.90 -12.55 -0.13
N LEU A 252 3.64 -12.12 -0.09
CA LEU A 252 3.14 -10.87 -0.67
C LEU A 252 2.40 -10.09 0.40
N TYR A 253 2.79 -8.86 0.64
CA TYR A 253 1.99 -7.92 1.43
C TYR A 253 1.33 -6.90 0.51
N VAL A 254 0.01 -6.77 0.63
CA VAL A 254 -0.81 -5.82 -0.13
C VAL A 254 -1.32 -4.75 0.81
N SER A 255 -0.84 -3.52 0.60
CA SER A 255 -1.27 -2.34 1.35
C SER A 255 -2.69 -1.92 0.95
N ARG A 256 -3.43 -1.37 1.91
CA ARG A 256 -4.74 -0.74 1.66
C ARG A 256 -4.61 0.65 1.04
N GLY A 257 -3.38 1.13 0.86
CA GLY A 257 -3.14 2.48 0.35
C GLY A 257 -3.57 3.59 1.30
N THR A 258 -3.10 4.80 1.05
CA THR A 258 -3.37 5.97 1.90
C THR A 258 -4.41 6.92 1.33
N GLY A 259 -4.58 6.97 0.01
CA GLY A 259 -5.54 7.83 -0.68
C GLY A 259 -6.88 7.17 -0.98
N VAL A 260 -7.65 7.77 -1.85
CA VAL A 260 -8.90 7.25 -2.39
C VAL A 260 -8.93 7.42 -3.90
N ILE A 261 -9.61 6.50 -4.59
CA ILE A 261 -9.80 6.54 -6.03
C ILE A 261 -11.29 6.53 -6.39
N GLY A 262 -11.67 7.25 -7.44
CA GLY A 262 -13.07 7.35 -7.89
C GLY A 262 -13.94 8.12 -6.89
N LEU A 263 -14.69 7.41 -6.06
CA LEU A 263 -15.51 8.02 -5.01
C LEU A 263 -14.67 8.31 -3.77
N PRO A 264 -14.85 9.49 -3.12
CA PRO A 264 -14.12 9.86 -1.90
C PRO A 264 -14.67 9.15 -0.66
N VAL A 265 -14.74 7.84 -0.69
CA VAL A 265 -15.32 7.04 0.40
C VAL A 265 -14.41 5.86 0.73
N ARG A 266 -14.32 5.53 2.02
CA ARG A 266 -13.77 4.26 2.50
C ARG A 266 -14.73 3.67 3.54
N LEU A 267 -14.92 2.36 3.52
CA LEU A 267 -15.71 1.65 4.50
C LEU A 267 -15.11 0.27 4.77
N GLY A 268 -14.72 0.02 6.02
CA GLY A 268 -14.07 -1.23 6.41
C GLY A 268 -12.69 -1.44 5.76
N SER A 269 -12.08 -0.36 5.26
CA SER A 269 -10.75 -0.34 4.64
C SER A 269 -10.06 1.00 4.92
N ARG A 270 -9.68 1.24 6.18
CA ARG A 270 -8.98 2.46 6.60
C ARG A 270 -7.71 2.68 5.80
N PRO A 271 -7.35 3.94 5.48
CA PRO A 271 -6.05 4.25 4.91
C PRO A 271 -4.92 3.70 5.77
N GLU A 272 -3.87 3.16 5.15
CA GLU A 272 -2.83 2.42 5.83
C GLU A 272 -1.43 2.92 5.48
N VAL A 273 -0.61 3.14 6.51
CA VAL A 273 0.84 3.11 6.44
C VAL A 273 1.28 1.81 7.10
N ALA A 274 1.89 0.91 6.33
CA ALA A 274 2.25 -0.42 6.82
C ALA A 274 3.70 -0.49 7.29
N VAL A 275 3.92 -1.01 8.48
CA VAL A 275 5.24 -1.33 9.03
C VAL A 275 5.45 -2.83 8.92
N LEU A 276 6.38 -3.25 8.08
CA LEU A 276 6.72 -4.64 7.85
C LEU A 276 8.05 -4.92 8.53
N ARG A 277 8.00 -5.69 9.61
CA ARG A 277 9.19 -6.01 10.39
C ARG A 277 9.71 -7.37 9.96
N LEU A 278 10.88 -7.38 9.33
CA LEU A 278 11.52 -8.62 8.88
C LEU A 278 12.00 -9.42 10.09
N ARG A 279 11.76 -10.71 10.07
CA ARG A 279 12.15 -11.68 11.11
C ARG A 279 12.81 -12.90 10.49
N ARG A 280 13.83 -13.40 11.15
CA ARG A 280 14.41 -14.68 10.77
C ARG A 280 13.41 -15.81 11.04
N ALA A 281 13.07 -16.59 10.00
CA ALA A 281 12.35 -17.83 10.21
C ALA A 281 13.27 -18.83 10.92
N ILE A 282 12.80 -19.37 12.05
CA ILE A 282 13.50 -20.45 12.75
C ILE A 282 13.21 -21.71 11.96
N SER A 283 14.25 -22.38 11.42
CA SER A 283 14.12 -23.73 10.89
C SER A 283 13.85 -24.67 12.07
N LEU A 284 12.64 -25.25 12.10
CA LEU A 284 12.31 -26.34 13.02
C LEU A 284 12.91 -27.63 12.50
#